data_f0810d6b80bcf2874c6d880398a11dbc
#
_entry.id   f0810d6b80bcf2874c6d880398a11dbc
#
_cell.length_a   1.000
_cell.length_b   1.000
_cell.length_c   1.000
_cell.angle_alpha   90.00
_cell.angle_beta   90.00
_cell.angle_gamma   90.00
#
_symmetry.space_group_name_H-M   'P 1'
#
loop_
_entity.id
_entity.type
_entity.pdbx_description
1 polymer ?
#
loop_
_entity_poly.entity_id
_entity_poly.type
_entity_poly.pdbx_seq_one_letter_code
_entity_poly.pdbx_strand_id
1 'polypeptide(L)'
;MMSIFSENGIIYTIITIGIVFAVNLFGTQLKEAISPESEENELIRKYLLNESPLYGYNRPKLWIHSTYEYNARTWKSFGSRSSTDLNQPYIHLTVRSIVKKCGQDFNVCLIDDDSFNQLIPNWTVKVSELPEPARQTFRDLAMCELLFIYGGLLVPNTFVCLHNLSTLYHSGIELNTPFVCEMSNKYGSFNSGGNNTKYTSNTRFMGAPKRSPVIREMIEYLKIRTDDPHFNSEPDFFGYTSKWVNHEILREKIKLIDGLHIGIKTIDNKTVEIDELLDSEPIKFSPTETYGLLIPGDEILKRTCYQWFSVMPVDEILKTNMVVAKYLMASLSDNEVRDDKKKVSSSHEQTVMTI
;
A
#
# COMPACT_ATOMS: atom_id res chain seq x y z
N MET A 1 55.41 5.18 -49.52
CA MET A 1 54.09 4.55 -49.29
C MET A 1 53.50 5.18 -48.05
N MET A 2 53.03 6.43 -48.18
CA MET A 2 52.42 7.20 -47.14
C MET A 2 51.49 8.21 -47.76
N SER A 3 50.38 8.43 -47.14
CA SER A 3 49.32 9.43 -47.42
C SER A 3 48.20 8.94 -48.32
N ILE A 4 47.23 8.32 -47.73
CA ILE A 4 45.83 8.42 -48.14
C ILE A 4 44.97 8.44 -46.84
N PHE A 5 45.09 9.50 -46.06
CA PHE A 5 44.00 9.95 -45.26
C PHE A 5 43.69 11.37 -45.75
N SER A 6 42.73 11.47 -46.64
CA SER A 6 42.20 12.76 -47.07
C SER A 6 41.60 13.43 -45.83
N GLU A 7 41.86 14.75 -45.68
CA GLU A 7 41.29 15.55 -44.58
C GLU A 7 39.78 15.34 -44.41
N ASN A 8 39.07 15.10 -45.53
CA ASN A 8 37.65 14.76 -45.51
C ASN A 8 37.33 13.42 -44.83
N GLY A 9 38.23 12.39 -44.93
CA GLY A 9 38.04 11.12 -44.28
C GLY A 9 38.10 11.21 -42.74
N ILE A 10 38.99 12.04 -42.22
CA ILE A 10 39.13 12.30 -40.78
C ILE A 10 37.87 13.04 -40.24
N ILE A 11 37.40 14.02 -41.00
CA ILE A 11 36.19 14.78 -40.65
C ILE A 11 34.95 13.87 -40.61
N TYR A 12 34.77 13.00 -41.62
CA TYR A 12 33.66 12.03 -41.61
C TYR A 12 33.75 11.04 -40.45
N THR A 13 34.95 10.59 -40.08
CA THR A 13 35.14 9.69 -38.95
C THR A 13 34.79 10.37 -37.64
N ILE A 14 35.19 11.61 -37.42
CA ILE A 14 34.86 12.42 -36.23
C ILE A 14 33.34 12.66 -36.13
N ILE A 15 32.70 13.00 -37.27
CA ILE A 15 31.25 13.22 -37.32
C ILE A 15 30.50 11.92 -37.00
N THR A 16 30.95 10.77 -37.55
CA THR A 16 30.33 9.48 -37.28
C THR A 16 30.47 9.06 -35.83
N ILE A 17 31.64 9.27 -35.22
CA ILE A 17 31.87 9.02 -33.78
C ILE A 17 30.99 9.96 -32.92
N GLY A 18 30.88 11.22 -33.30
CA GLY A 18 30.03 12.20 -32.65
C GLY A 18 28.53 11.81 -32.68
N ILE A 19 28.06 11.33 -33.84
CA ILE A 19 26.67 10.86 -33.99
C ILE A 19 26.44 9.59 -33.18
N VAL A 20 27.36 8.63 -33.19
CA VAL A 20 27.25 7.41 -32.38
C VAL A 20 27.24 7.72 -30.88
N PHE A 21 28.06 8.70 -30.46
CA PHE A 21 28.11 9.15 -29.06
C PHE A 21 26.83 9.90 -28.67
N ALA A 22 26.32 10.76 -29.55
CA ALA A 22 25.04 11.43 -29.33
C ALA A 22 23.86 10.46 -29.30
N VAL A 23 23.80 9.48 -30.20
CA VAL A 23 22.76 8.44 -30.20
C VAL A 23 22.84 7.56 -28.94
N ASN A 24 24.03 7.24 -28.45
CA ASN A 24 24.18 6.51 -27.19
C ASN A 24 23.74 7.35 -25.98
N LEU A 25 24.09 8.62 -25.90
CA LEU A 25 23.70 9.53 -24.83
C LEU A 25 22.18 9.81 -24.85
N PHE A 26 21.65 10.13 -26.02
CA PHE A 26 20.20 10.34 -26.18
C PHE A 26 19.40 9.06 -26.10
N GLY A 27 19.94 7.93 -26.57
CA GLY A 27 19.31 6.62 -26.47
C GLY A 27 19.20 6.12 -25.04
N THR A 28 20.19 6.37 -24.18
CA THR A 28 20.12 6.04 -22.75
C THR A 28 19.15 6.98 -22.02
N GLN A 29 19.15 8.27 -22.30
CA GLN A 29 18.19 9.22 -21.72
C GLN A 29 16.76 8.97 -22.20
N LEU A 30 16.55 8.60 -23.47
CA LEU A 30 15.24 8.19 -23.98
C LEU A 30 14.78 6.84 -23.41
N LYS A 31 15.70 5.91 -23.20
CA LYS A 31 15.39 4.61 -22.60
C LYS A 31 15.06 4.73 -21.11
N GLU A 32 15.72 5.62 -20.39
CA GLU A 32 15.40 5.99 -19.02
C GLU A 32 14.08 6.78 -18.91
N ALA A 33 13.76 7.62 -19.90
CA ALA A 33 12.53 8.39 -19.93
C ALA A 33 11.29 7.61 -20.40
N ILE A 34 11.47 6.48 -21.11
CA ILE A 34 10.36 5.63 -21.64
C ILE A 34 10.22 4.33 -20.85
N SER A 35 11.17 4.02 -19.97
CA SER A 35 11.11 2.83 -19.12
C SER A 35 10.00 2.99 -18.06
N PRO A 36 9.12 2.00 -17.88
CA PRO A 36 8.17 1.97 -16.76
C PRO A 36 8.86 2.15 -15.40
N GLU A 37 10.10 1.70 -15.26
CA GLU A 37 10.95 1.92 -14.09
C GLU A 37 11.23 3.42 -13.81
N SER A 38 11.23 4.29 -14.83
CA SER A 38 11.46 5.71 -14.60
C SER A 38 10.22 6.40 -14.00
N GLU A 39 9.01 6.02 -14.44
CA GLU A 39 7.77 6.53 -13.84
C GLU A 39 7.60 6.03 -12.41
N GLU A 40 7.97 4.77 -12.14
CA GLU A 40 7.94 4.19 -10.79
C GLU A 40 8.96 4.85 -9.87
N ASN A 41 10.18 5.08 -10.35
CA ASN A 41 11.22 5.79 -9.61
C ASN A 41 10.86 7.27 -9.39
N GLU A 42 10.17 7.90 -10.32
CA GLU A 42 9.70 9.28 -10.16
C GLU A 42 8.56 9.37 -9.15
N LEU A 43 7.64 8.40 -9.14
CA LEU A 43 6.58 8.26 -8.14
C LEU A 43 7.18 8.02 -6.74
N ILE A 44 8.13 7.10 -6.64
CA ILE A 44 8.86 6.82 -5.39
C ILE A 44 9.62 8.07 -4.93
N ARG A 45 10.37 8.75 -5.81
CA ARG A 45 11.06 10.00 -5.49
C ARG A 45 10.11 11.10 -5.03
N LYS A 46 8.98 11.26 -5.71
CA LYS A 46 8.00 12.30 -5.37
C LYS A 46 7.37 12.11 -4.00
N TYR A 47 7.18 10.87 -3.55
CA TYR A 47 6.49 10.56 -2.29
C TYR A 47 7.42 10.12 -1.16
N LEU A 48 8.54 9.45 -1.46
CA LEU A 48 9.57 9.09 -0.46
C LEU A 48 10.58 10.20 -0.18
N LEU A 49 10.96 10.93 -1.23
CA LEU A 49 12.01 11.94 -1.16
C LEU A 49 11.47 13.37 -1.13
N ASN A 50 10.15 13.54 -1.00
CA ASN A 50 9.62 14.85 -0.69
C ASN A 50 10.26 15.30 0.63
N GLU A 51 11.11 16.32 0.54
CA GLU A 51 11.98 16.84 1.60
C GLU A 51 11.22 17.25 2.89
N SER A 52 9.89 17.18 2.85
CA SER A 52 9.04 17.32 4.02
C SER A 52 7.73 16.55 3.85
N PRO A 53 7.54 15.42 4.55
CA PRO A 53 6.21 14.78 4.70
C PRO A 53 5.20 15.72 5.38
N LEU A 54 5.64 16.88 5.81
CA LEU A 54 4.83 17.96 6.38
C LEU A 54 4.29 18.93 5.32
N TYR A 55 4.70 18.81 4.06
CA TYR A 55 4.22 19.67 2.98
C TYR A 55 2.73 19.42 2.74
N GLY A 56 1.93 20.48 2.81
CA GLY A 56 0.46 20.39 2.68
C GLY A 56 -0.26 20.29 4.03
N TYR A 57 -0.13 21.32 4.87
CA TYR A 57 -0.74 21.39 6.21
C TYR A 57 -2.27 21.21 6.24
N ASN A 58 -2.95 21.48 5.12
CA ASN A 58 -4.41 21.49 5.05
C ASN A 58 -5.03 20.14 4.61
N ARG A 59 -4.20 19.13 4.27
CA ARG A 59 -4.68 17.81 3.85
C ARG A 59 -4.33 16.75 4.88
N PRO A 60 -5.24 15.80 5.17
CA PRO A 60 -4.91 14.67 6.02
C PRO A 60 -3.79 13.85 5.41
N LYS A 61 -2.97 13.23 6.26
CA LYS A 61 -1.91 12.33 5.82
C LYS A 61 -2.49 10.96 5.49
N LEU A 62 -1.98 10.33 4.42
CA LEU A 62 -2.24 8.93 4.12
C LEU A 62 -0.90 8.21 4.16
N TRP A 63 -0.73 7.34 5.14
CA TRP A 63 0.51 6.65 5.43
C TRP A 63 0.50 5.27 4.80
N ILE A 64 1.50 4.97 3.99
CA ILE A 64 1.74 3.65 3.40
C ILE A 64 3.12 3.21 3.86
N HIS A 65 3.17 2.18 4.70
CA HIS A 65 4.42 1.56 5.08
C HIS A 65 4.77 0.44 4.12
N SER A 66 5.97 0.47 3.57
CA SER A 66 6.46 -0.53 2.64
C SER A 66 7.91 -0.87 2.95
N THR A 67 8.20 -2.15 3.02
CA THR A 67 9.57 -2.67 3.07
C THR A 67 9.91 -3.31 1.75
N TYR A 68 11.08 -2.98 1.19
CA TYR A 68 11.56 -3.61 -0.03
C TYR A 68 12.23 -4.95 0.34
N GLU A 69 11.55 -6.04 0.01
CA GLU A 69 12.11 -7.37 0.18
C GLU A 69 12.61 -7.89 -1.18
N TYR A 70 13.92 -8.11 -1.27
CA TYR A 70 14.51 -8.76 -2.43
C TYR A 70 14.30 -10.26 -2.35
N ASN A 71 14.19 -10.91 -3.51
CA ASN A 71 14.11 -12.37 -3.59
C ASN A 71 15.48 -12.98 -3.27
N ALA A 72 15.82 -13.03 -2.00
CA ALA A 72 17.10 -13.49 -1.49
C ALA A 72 17.25 -15.02 -1.43
N ARG A 73 16.50 -15.79 -2.24
CA ARG A 73 16.67 -17.24 -2.27
C ARG A 73 17.96 -17.64 -2.96
N THR A 74 19.04 -17.69 -2.20
CA THR A 74 20.41 -18.05 -2.61
C THR A 74 20.68 -19.56 -2.75
N TRP A 75 19.68 -20.39 -2.96
CA TRP A 75 19.89 -21.82 -3.16
C TRP A 75 20.15 -22.11 -4.64
N LYS A 76 21.43 -22.16 -5.03
CA LYS A 76 21.87 -22.40 -6.42
C LYS A 76 21.50 -23.78 -6.99
N SER A 77 20.99 -24.72 -6.20
CA SER A 77 20.92 -26.15 -6.58
C SER A 77 19.55 -26.68 -6.93
N PHE A 78 18.44 -25.95 -6.79
CA PHE A 78 17.11 -26.47 -7.05
C PHE A 78 16.21 -25.47 -7.81
N GLY A 79 16.68 -24.91 -8.93
CA GLY A 79 15.86 -24.02 -9.76
C GLY A 79 15.37 -22.77 -9.02
N SER A 80 15.96 -22.47 -7.86
CA SER A 80 15.70 -21.24 -7.13
C SER A 80 16.24 -20.09 -7.96
N ARG A 81 15.37 -19.20 -8.40
CA ARG A 81 15.75 -17.97 -9.07
C ARG A 81 16.53 -17.11 -8.08
N SER A 82 17.85 -17.08 -8.24
CA SER A 82 18.70 -16.05 -7.67
C SER A 82 18.47 -14.77 -8.50
N SER A 83 17.38 -14.06 -8.26
CA SER A 83 17.10 -12.81 -8.93
C SER A 83 17.14 -11.67 -7.92
N THR A 84 17.60 -10.51 -8.36
CA THR A 84 17.51 -9.25 -7.62
C THR A 84 16.12 -8.62 -7.71
N ASP A 85 15.17 -9.33 -8.34
CA ASP A 85 13.80 -8.86 -8.49
C ASP A 85 13.13 -8.75 -7.11
N LEU A 86 12.33 -7.71 -6.95
CA LEU A 86 11.56 -7.51 -5.73
C LEU A 86 10.53 -8.62 -5.56
N ASN A 87 10.37 -9.10 -4.34
CA ASN A 87 9.19 -9.87 -3.98
C ASN A 87 7.96 -8.96 -4.05
N GLN A 88 6.86 -9.51 -4.54
CA GLN A 88 5.57 -8.81 -4.63
C GLN A 88 5.57 -7.56 -5.56
N PRO A 89 5.90 -7.70 -6.86
CA PRO A 89 5.86 -6.58 -7.80
C PRO A 89 4.49 -5.91 -7.91
N TYR A 90 3.38 -6.63 -7.64
CA TYR A 90 2.03 -6.07 -7.64
C TYR A 90 1.84 -4.90 -6.66
N ILE A 91 2.68 -4.77 -5.63
CA ILE A 91 2.63 -3.65 -4.68
C ILE A 91 2.84 -2.30 -5.39
N HIS A 92 3.61 -2.25 -6.46
CA HIS A 92 3.74 -1.04 -7.27
C HIS A 92 2.39 -0.59 -7.84
N LEU A 93 1.58 -1.54 -8.32
CA LEU A 93 0.26 -1.25 -8.86
C LEU A 93 -0.72 -0.81 -7.77
N THR A 94 -0.69 -1.45 -6.60
CA THR A 94 -1.57 -1.08 -5.48
C THR A 94 -1.23 0.30 -4.93
N VAL A 95 0.05 0.61 -4.70
CA VAL A 95 0.49 1.94 -4.26
C VAL A 95 0.12 3.00 -5.31
N ARG A 96 0.35 2.73 -6.60
CA ARG A 96 -0.04 3.63 -7.70
C ARG A 96 -1.56 3.89 -7.70
N SER A 97 -2.39 2.88 -7.42
CA SER A 97 -3.85 3.06 -7.32
C SER A 97 -4.23 3.99 -6.17
N ILE A 98 -3.61 3.84 -4.99
CA ILE A 98 -3.84 4.72 -3.83
C ILE A 98 -3.45 6.17 -4.17
N VAL A 99 -2.25 6.37 -4.74
CA VAL A 99 -1.78 7.70 -5.14
C VAL A 99 -2.71 8.35 -6.15
N LYS A 100 -3.17 7.57 -7.15
CA LYS A 100 -4.07 8.07 -8.20
C LYS A 100 -5.42 8.50 -7.64
N LYS A 101 -6.03 7.68 -6.78
CA LYS A 101 -7.39 7.93 -6.26
C LYS A 101 -7.41 8.91 -5.09
N CYS A 102 -6.37 8.93 -4.25
CA CYS A 102 -6.35 9.70 -3.00
C CYS A 102 -5.43 10.93 -3.03
N GLY A 103 -4.55 11.08 -4.02
CA GLY A 103 -3.51 12.12 -4.02
C GLY A 103 -4.03 13.56 -4.13
N GLN A 104 -5.30 13.77 -4.47
CA GLN A 104 -5.91 15.10 -4.48
C GLN A 104 -6.35 15.55 -3.09
N ASP A 105 -6.91 14.63 -2.27
CA ASP A 105 -7.48 14.94 -0.96
C ASP A 105 -6.55 14.61 0.20
N PHE A 106 -5.59 13.72 -0.02
CA PHE A 106 -4.59 13.34 0.96
C PHE A 106 -3.19 13.77 0.57
N ASN A 107 -2.37 13.96 1.58
CA ASN A 107 -0.93 13.98 1.43
C ASN A 107 -0.42 12.55 1.60
N VAL A 108 -0.18 11.85 0.48
CA VAL A 108 0.25 10.46 0.48
C VAL A 108 1.72 10.39 0.88
N CYS A 109 2.02 9.66 1.95
CA CYS A 109 3.35 9.47 2.52
C CYS A 109 3.72 7.98 2.42
N LEU A 110 4.63 7.67 1.50
CA LEU A 110 5.24 6.34 1.43
C LEU A 110 6.46 6.32 2.34
N ILE A 111 6.48 5.42 3.31
CA ILE A 111 7.49 5.34 4.36
C ILE A 111 8.02 3.91 4.51
N ASP A 112 9.20 3.79 5.06
CA ASP A 112 9.88 2.55 5.43
C ASP A 112 10.32 2.58 6.90
N ASP A 113 11.02 1.53 7.33
CA ASP A 113 11.52 1.43 8.71
C ASP A 113 12.54 2.53 9.06
N ASP A 114 13.31 3.02 8.09
CA ASP A 114 14.32 4.07 8.30
C ASP A 114 13.68 5.47 8.39
N SER A 115 12.52 5.65 7.78
CA SER A 115 11.75 6.90 7.83
C SER A 115 11.29 7.27 9.25
N PHE A 116 11.14 6.29 10.14
CA PHE A 116 10.69 6.54 11.52
C PHE A 116 11.63 7.45 12.29
N ASN A 117 12.95 7.33 12.08
CA ASN A 117 13.95 8.19 12.75
C ASN A 117 13.82 9.66 12.36
N GLN A 118 13.32 9.94 11.16
CA GLN A 118 13.15 11.30 10.66
C GLN A 118 11.79 11.91 11.06
N LEU A 119 10.77 11.06 11.19
CA LEU A 119 9.39 11.47 11.38
C LEU A 119 8.96 11.51 12.85
N ILE A 120 9.52 10.66 13.69
CA ILE A 120 9.13 10.52 15.10
C ILE A 120 10.21 11.17 15.97
N PRO A 121 9.88 12.21 16.74
CA PRO A 121 10.83 12.85 17.65
C PRO A 121 11.42 11.85 18.67
N ASN A 122 12.74 11.89 18.84
CA ASN A 122 13.49 11.01 19.77
C ASN A 122 13.39 9.50 19.48
N TRP A 123 13.01 9.11 18.26
CA TRP A 123 13.05 7.73 17.86
C TRP A 123 14.49 7.29 17.60
N THR A 124 14.98 6.29 18.34
CA THR A 124 16.36 5.79 18.24
C THR A 124 16.45 4.34 17.80
N VAL A 125 15.30 3.67 17.70
CA VAL A 125 15.25 2.24 17.40
C VAL A 125 15.42 2.01 15.90
N LYS A 126 16.38 1.18 15.53
CA LYS A 126 16.54 0.69 14.15
C LYS A 126 15.71 -0.55 13.94
N VAL A 127 14.49 -0.35 13.48
CA VAL A 127 13.49 -1.41 13.36
C VAL A 127 13.92 -2.51 12.39
N SER A 128 14.65 -2.15 11.32
CA SER A 128 15.15 -3.09 10.32
C SER A 128 16.16 -4.12 10.90
N GLU A 129 16.85 -3.78 12.00
CA GLU A 129 17.83 -4.64 12.66
C GLU A 129 17.19 -5.59 13.69
N LEU A 130 15.91 -5.41 14.04
CA LEU A 130 15.23 -6.23 15.03
C LEU A 130 14.80 -7.60 14.46
N PRO A 131 14.85 -8.66 15.28
CA PRO A 131 14.27 -9.95 14.89
C PRO A 131 12.73 -9.93 14.91
N GLU A 132 12.11 -10.78 14.11
CA GLU A 132 10.69 -11.09 14.28
C GLU A 132 10.46 -11.91 15.57
N PRO A 133 9.39 -11.70 16.34
CA PRO A 133 8.26 -10.80 16.10
C PRO A 133 8.42 -9.38 16.68
N ALA A 134 9.55 -9.07 17.37
CA ALA A 134 9.80 -7.75 17.95
C ALA A 134 9.70 -6.64 16.89
N ARG A 135 10.23 -6.87 15.70
CA ARG A 135 10.16 -5.94 14.56
C ARG A 135 8.73 -5.49 14.29
N GLN A 136 7.78 -6.41 14.25
CA GLN A 136 6.38 -6.07 13.99
C GLN A 136 5.79 -5.21 15.10
N THR A 137 6.08 -5.52 16.37
CA THR A 137 5.59 -4.71 17.51
C THR A 137 6.14 -3.29 17.48
N PHE A 138 7.43 -3.12 17.14
CA PHE A 138 8.03 -1.78 16.99
C PHE A 138 7.48 -1.03 15.76
N ARG A 139 7.15 -1.71 14.65
CA ARG A 139 6.44 -1.10 13.52
C ARG A 139 5.06 -0.60 13.93
N ASP A 140 4.30 -1.42 14.64
CA ASP A 140 2.98 -1.03 15.15
C ASP A 140 3.08 0.19 16.08
N LEU A 141 4.08 0.21 16.97
CA LEU A 141 4.37 1.35 17.84
C LEU A 141 4.69 2.61 17.03
N ALA A 142 5.59 2.51 16.05
CA ALA A 142 5.97 3.64 15.20
C ALA A 142 4.78 4.21 14.42
N MET A 143 3.93 3.33 13.84
CA MET A 143 2.75 3.75 13.11
C MET A 143 1.72 4.45 14.04
N CYS A 144 1.57 3.99 15.28
CA CYS A 144 0.73 4.68 16.28
C CYS A 144 1.30 6.05 16.66
N GLU A 145 2.62 6.17 16.84
CA GLU A 145 3.28 7.48 17.10
C GLU A 145 3.05 8.44 15.92
N LEU A 146 3.16 7.98 14.67
CA LEU A 146 2.85 8.80 13.49
C LEU A 146 1.39 9.28 13.49
N LEU A 147 0.44 8.40 13.76
CA LEU A 147 -0.97 8.77 13.88
C LEU A 147 -1.21 9.76 15.03
N PHE A 148 -0.54 9.60 16.16
CA PHE A 148 -0.68 10.52 17.27
C PHE A 148 -0.12 11.91 16.95
N ILE A 149 1.07 11.97 16.33
CA ILE A 149 1.76 13.22 16.03
C ILE A 149 1.08 13.98 14.90
N TYR A 150 0.77 13.29 13.82
CA TYR A 150 0.31 13.89 12.55
C TYR A 150 -1.16 13.66 12.25
N GLY A 151 -1.76 12.61 12.81
CA GLY A 151 -3.09 12.12 12.40
C GLY A 151 -3.06 11.45 11.04
N GLY A 152 -4.25 11.17 10.51
CA GLY A 152 -4.42 10.67 9.16
C GLY A 152 -4.88 9.22 9.09
N LEU A 153 -4.60 8.59 7.96
CA LEU A 153 -5.06 7.27 7.60
C LEU A 153 -3.87 6.35 7.29
N LEU A 154 -3.74 5.23 7.99
CA LEU A 154 -2.85 4.13 7.62
C LEU A 154 -3.56 3.26 6.59
N VAL A 155 -2.89 2.96 5.49
CA VAL A 155 -3.39 2.07 4.43
C VAL A 155 -2.33 1.02 4.11
N PRO A 156 -2.69 -0.27 4.10
CA PRO A 156 -1.76 -1.32 3.69
C PRO A 156 -1.27 -1.11 2.26
N ASN A 157 0.01 -1.33 2.01
CA ASN A 157 0.59 -1.25 0.67
C ASN A 157 0.01 -2.28 -0.32
N THR A 158 -0.71 -3.29 0.17
CA THR A 158 -1.39 -4.32 -0.63
C THR A 158 -2.85 -3.98 -0.94
N PHE A 159 -3.30 -2.76 -0.66
CA PHE A 159 -4.67 -2.32 -0.92
C PHE A 159 -4.83 -1.77 -2.35
N VAL A 160 -5.71 -2.37 -3.13
CA VAL A 160 -6.14 -1.86 -4.45
C VAL A 160 -7.20 -0.80 -4.23
N CYS A 161 -6.87 0.45 -4.45
CA CYS A 161 -7.78 1.58 -4.23
C CYS A 161 -8.66 1.82 -5.47
N LEU A 162 -9.96 1.65 -5.35
CA LEU A 162 -10.95 1.86 -6.43
C LEU A 162 -11.57 3.25 -6.35
N HIS A 163 -11.89 3.71 -5.14
CA HIS A 163 -12.51 5.00 -4.87
C HIS A 163 -11.68 5.81 -3.89
N ASN A 164 -11.86 7.13 -3.90
CA ASN A 164 -11.19 8.02 -2.97
C ASN A 164 -11.59 7.72 -1.51
N LEU A 165 -10.58 7.59 -0.64
CA LEU A 165 -10.77 7.23 0.77
C LEU A 165 -11.16 8.43 1.67
N SER A 166 -11.32 9.64 1.10
CA SER A 166 -11.64 10.84 1.86
C SER A 166 -12.96 10.71 2.63
N THR A 167 -14.00 10.21 1.97
CA THR A 167 -15.30 9.97 2.59
C THR A 167 -15.21 8.96 3.72
N LEU A 168 -14.52 7.83 3.50
CA LEU A 168 -14.29 6.80 4.51
C LEU A 168 -13.53 7.37 5.72
N TYR A 169 -12.49 8.15 5.48
CA TYR A 169 -11.70 8.77 6.53
C TYR A 169 -12.53 9.74 7.37
N HIS A 170 -13.20 10.70 6.73
CA HIS A 170 -13.98 11.72 7.46
C HIS A 170 -15.16 11.13 8.23
N SER A 171 -15.88 10.17 7.67
CA SER A 171 -16.94 9.45 8.37
C SER A 171 -16.40 8.56 9.49
N GLY A 172 -15.20 8.02 9.32
CA GLY A 172 -14.54 7.17 10.31
C GLY A 172 -14.10 7.94 11.54
N ILE A 173 -13.51 9.13 11.38
CA ILE A 173 -13.04 9.98 12.50
C ILE A 173 -14.12 10.92 13.07
N GLU A 174 -15.36 10.73 12.70
CA GLU A 174 -16.49 11.48 13.23
C GLU A 174 -16.47 11.45 14.77
N LEU A 175 -16.85 12.55 15.40
CA LEU A 175 -16.75 12.74 16.88
C LEU A 175 -15.32 12.64 17.45
N ASN A 176 -14.31 12.87 16.61
CA ASN A 176 -12.89 12.80 17.02
C ASN A 176 -12.45 11.43 17.54
N THR A 177 -13.12 10.37 17.11
CA THR A 177 -12.86 8.96 17.48
C THR A 177 -11.98 8.31 16.43
N PRO A 178 -10.93 7.53 16.79
CA PRO A 178 -10.19 6.73 15.82
C PRO A 178 -11.03 5.56 15.33
N PHE A 179 -10.69 5.05 14.16
CA PHE A 179 -11.34 3.87 13.60
C PHE A 179 -10.32 2.87 13.06
N VAL A 180 -10.73 1.61 12.97
CA VAL A 180 -10.02 0.53 12.29
C VAL A 180 -10.96 -0.19 11.34
N CYS A 181 -10.42 -0.80 10.30
CA CYS A 181 -11.18 -1.68 9.44
C CYS A 181 -11.12 -3.13 9.96
N GLU A 182 -12.06 -3.95 9.53
CA GLU A 182 -12.03 -5.39 9.79
C GLU A 182 -10.94 -6.08 8.97
N MET A 183 -10.49 -7.24 9.43
CA MET A 183 -9.72 -8.22 8.68
C MET A 183 -10.27 -9.63 8.92
N SER A 184 -10.01 -10.54 7.99
CA SER A 184 -10.38 -11.95 8.14
C SER A 184 -9.56 -12.60 9.26
N ASN A 185 -10.24 -13.22 10.20
CA ASN A 185 -9.62 -13.96 11.29
C ASN A 185 -9.53 -15.45 10.94
N LYS A 186 -8.47 -15.84 10.24
CA LYS A 186 -8.27 -17.24 9.81
C LYS A 186 -7.91 -18.19 10.94
N TYR A 187 -7.47 -17.66 12.07
CA TYR A 187 -7.03 -18.47 13.22
C TYR A 187 -8.11 -18.59 14.32
N GLY A 188 -9.17 -17.81 14.26
CA GLY A 188 -10.24 -17.78 15.26
C GLY A 188 -11.01 -19.07 15.42
N SER A 189 -10.93 -19.96 14.43
CA SER A 189 -11.61 -21.26 14.44
C SER A 189 -11.00 -22.27 15.43
N PHE A 190 -9.74 -22.09 15.83
CA PHE A 190 -9.03 -23.13 16.60
C PHE A 190 -9.05 -22.91 18.12
N ASN A 191 -9.19 -21.67 18.59
CA ASN A 191 -8.92 -21.36 20.01
C ASN A 191 -10.03 -20.64 20.77
N SER A 192 -11.18 -20.37 20.16
CA SER A 192 -12.24 -19.63 20.85
C SER A 192 -13.29 -20.58 21.43
N GLY A 193 -13.22 -20.86 22.70
CA GLY A 193 -14.28 -21.54 23.41
C GLY A 193 -15.66 -20.89 23.23
N GLY A 194 -16.28 -21.11 22.08
CA GLY A 194 -17.67 -20.76 21.78
C GLY A 194 -17.92 -19.48 20.99
N ASN A 195 -17.01 -18.53 20.88
CA ASN A 195 -17.18 -17.31 20.06
C ASN A 195 -16.26 -17.31 18.85
N ASN A 196 -16.75 -17.91 17.78
CA ASN A 196 -16.08 -17.96 16.48
C ASN A 196 -16.23 -16.60 15.76
N THR A 197 -15.41 -15.59 16.12
CA THR A 197 -15.39 -14.33 15.40
C THR A 197 -14.62 -14.51 14.09
N LYS A 198 -15.34 -14.51 12.97
CA LYS A 198 -14.76 -14.60 11.61
C LYS A 198 -13.88 -13.42 11.27
N TYR A 199 -14.08 -12.30 11.93
CA TYR A 199 -13.41 -11.02 11.65
C TYR A 199 -12.82 -10.45 12.93
N THR A 200 -11.73 -9.72 12.77
CA THR A 200 -11.03 -8.99 13.85
C THR A 200 -10.61 -7.62 13.35
N SER A 201 -10.03 -6.77 14.21
CA SER A 201 -9.54 -5.45 13.82
C SER A 201 -8.24 -5.54 13.02
N ASN A 202 -8.13 -4.74 11.95
CA ASN A 202 -6.93 -4.56 11.16
C ASN A 202 -6.22 -3.26 11.56
N THR A 203 -5.22 -3.35 12.42
CA THR A 203 -4.44 -2.20 12.89
C THR A 203 -3.57 -1.56 11.82
N ARG A 204 -3.35 -2.25 10.68
CA ARG A 204 -2.66 -1.70 9.50
C ARG A 204 -3.58 -0.88 8.60
N PHE A 205 -4.91 -0.94 8.81
CA PHE A 205 -5.88 -0.08 8.15
C PHE A 205 -6.66 0.69 9.21
N MET A 206 -6.09 1.81 9.64
CA MET A 206 -6.56 2.58 10.78
C MET A 206 -6.51 4.08 10.50
N GLY A 207 -7.56 4.80 10.87
CA GLY A 207 -7.61 6.25 10.81
C GLY A 207 -7.72 6.88 12.18
N ALA A 208 -7.03 7.99 12.40
CA ALA A 208 -7.12 8.71 13.66
C ALA A 208 -6.98 10.22 13.47
N PRO A 209 -7.67 11.02 14.30
CA PRO A 209 -7.39 12.43 14.41
C PRO A 209 -6.06 12.66 15.13
N LYS A 210 -5.42 13.78 14.82
CA LYS A 210 -4.17 14.18 15.47
C LYS A 210 -4.38 14.32 16.99
N ARG A 211 -3.41 13.82 17.77
CA ARG A 211 -3.39 13.82 19.24
C ARG A 211 -4.58 13.12 19.89
N SER A 212 -5.09 12.05 19.25
CA SER A 212 -6.14 11.23 19.83
C SER A 212 -5.71 10.65 21.19
N PRO A 213 -6.51 10.80 22.26
CA PRO A 213 -6.18 10.24 23.56
C PRO A 213 -6.15 8.70 23.52
N VAL A 214 -7.01 8.09 22.73
CA VAL A 214 -7.07 6.62 22.56
C VAL A 214 -5.80 6.09 21.90
N ILE A 215 -5.28 6.81 20.88
CA ILE A 215 -4.00 6.43 20.25
C ILE A 215 -2.85 6.59 21.25
N ARG A 216 -2.90 7.55 22.15
CA ARG A 216 -1.90 7.66 23.23
C ARG A 216 -1.96 6.47 24.18
N GLU A 217 -3.15 6.05 24.61
CA GLU A 217 -3.32 4.83 25.43
C GLU A 217 -2.76 3.60 24.71
N MET A 218 -2.95 3.50 23.40
CA MET A 218 -2.39 2.43 22.56
C MET A 218 -0.86 2.45 22.52
N ILE A 219 -0.25 3.63 22.38
CA ILE A 219 1.19 3.82 22.41
C ILE A 219 1.78 3.37 23.75
N GLU A 220 1.17 3.78 24.87
CA GLU A 220 1.61 3.36 26.20
C GLU A 220 1.52 1.83 26.37
N TYR A 221 0.44 1.24 25.91
CA TYR A 221 0.29 -0.22 25.92
C TYR A 221 1.38 -0.91 25.09
N LEU A 222 1.68 -0.42 23.88
CA LEU A 222 2.70 -1.00 23.03
C LEU A 222 4.12 -0.82 23.60
N LYS A 223 4.42 0.31 24.24
CA LYS A 223 5.71 0.54 24.92
C LYS A 223 5.94 -0.50 26.02
N ILE A 224 4.93 -0.81 26.83
CA ILE A 224 5.05 -1.87 27.85
C ILE A 224 5.35 -3.22 27.19
N ARG A 225 4.78 -3.49 26.01
CA ARG A 225 5.01 -4.75 25.28
C ARG A 225 6.36 -4.82 24.59
N THR A 226 6.92 -3.70 24.18
CA THR A 226 8.27 -3.64 23.61
C THR A 226 9.35 -3.82 24.68
N ASP A 227 9.09 -3.36 25.91
CA ASP A 227 10.02 -3.49 27.04
C ASP A 227 10.04 -4.90 27.64
N ASP A 228 8.92 -5.63 27.54
CA ASP A 228 8.79 -7.00 28.04
C ASP A 228 8.28 -7.95 26.94
N PRO A 229 9.16 -8.39 26.03
CA PRO A 229 8.80 -9.20 24.88
C PRO A 229 8.53 -10.67 25.27
N HIS A 230 7.56 -10.92 26.13
CA HIS A 230 7.10 -12.27 26.41
C HIS A 230 6.17 -12.77 25.31
N PHE A 231 6.67 -13.69 24.49
CA PHE A 231 5.91 -14.33 23.42
C PHE A 231 5.22 -15.57 23.98
N ASN A 232 3.95 -15.42 24.34
CA ASN A 232 3.07 -16.54 24.61
C ASN A 232 2.30 -16.86 23.32
N SER A 233 2.22 -18.13 22.96
CA SER A 233 1.71 -18.62 21.67
C SER A 233 0.32 -18.11 21.27
N GLU A 234 -0.53 -17.79 22.20
CA GLU A 234 -1.92 -17.38 21.94
C GLU A 234 -2.05 -15.90 21.52
N PRO A 235 -1.40 -14.94 22.19
CA PRO A 235 -1.36 -13.56 21.71
C PRO A 235 -0.62 -13.37 20.38
N ASP A 236 0.31 -14.26 20.04
CA ASP A 236 1.12 -14.14 18.83
C ASP A 236 0.30 -14.39 17.55
N PHE A 237 -0.76 -15.18 17.62
CA PHE A 237 -1.66 -15.44 16.50
C PHE A 237 -2.56 -14.24 16.16
N PHE A 238 -3.03 -13.50 17.17
CA PHE A 238 -3.91 -12.36 16.97
C PHE A 238 -3.19 -11.02 16.99
N GLY A 239 -1.93 -11.01 17.41
CA GLY A 239 -1.16 -9.82 17.71
C GLY A 239 -1.71 -9.08 18.95
N TYR A 240 -0.84 -8.64 19.81
CA TYR A 240 -1.21 -7.86 21.01
C TYR A 240 -1.99 -6.60 20.63
N THR A 241 -1.62 -5.97 19.53
CA THR A 241 -2.21 -4.73 19.04
C THR A 241 -3.68 -4.92 18.69
N SER A 242 -4.01 -5.93 17.88
CA SER A 242 -5.40 -6.22 17.50
C SER A 242 -6.25 -6.64 18.70
N LYS A 243 -5.68 -7.36 19.66
CA LYS A 243 -6.40 -7.77 20.89
C LYS A 243 -6.77 -6.56 21.75
N TRP A 244 -5.85 -5.63 21.93
CA TRP A 244 -6.11 -4.39 22.65
C TRP A 244 -7.16 -3.54 21.93
N VAL A 245 -7.04 -3.38 20.62
CA VAL A 245 -8.00 -2.63 19.80
C VAL A 245 -9.39 -3.24 19.86
N ASN A 246 -9.53 -4.57 19.76
CA ASN A 246 -10.83 -5.24 19.90
C ASN A 246 -11.49 -4.96 21.26
N HIS A 247 -10.71 -4.89 22.33
CA HIS A 247 -11.21 -4.53 23.65
C HIS A 247 -11.69 -3.05 23.69
N GLU A 248 -10.99 -2.13 23.06
CA GLU A 248 -11.40 -0.73 23.01
C GLU A 248 -12.58 -0.48 22.04
N ILE A 249 -12.77 -1.33 21.02
CA ILE A 249 -13.98 -1.34 20.18
C ILE A 249 -15.21 -1.71 21.04
N LEU A 250 -15.12 -2.73 21.90
CA LEU A 250 -16.20 -3.10 22.81
C LEU A 250 -16.56 -1.99 23.82
N ARG A 251 -15.63 -1.08 24.08
CA ARG A 251 -15.83 0.12 24.92
C ARG A 251 -16.27 1.35 24.14
N GLU A 252 -16.53 1.20 22.85
CA GLU A 252 -16.93 2.28 21.94
C GLU A 252 -15.89 3.42 21.83
N LYS A 253 -14.63 3.19 22.20
CA LYS A 253 -13.54 4.15 22.07
C LYS A 253 -12.91 4.14 20.67
N ILE A 254 -13.05 3.04 19.93
CA ILE A 254 -12.56 2.88 18.56
C ILE A 254 -13.73 2.39 17.70
N LYS A 255 -13.96 3.05 16.57
CA LYS A 255 -14.99 2.65 15.61
C LYS A 255 -14.48 1.52 14.74
N LEU A 256 -15.28 0.46 14.56
CA LEU A 256 -14.97 -0.62 13.62
C LEU A 256 -15.67 -0.36 12.29
N ILE A 257 -14.92 -0.31 11.21
CA ILE A 257 -15.42 -0.20 9.84
C ILE A 257 -15.57 -1.57 9.23
N ASP A 258 -16.74 -1.82 8.66
CA ASP A 258 -17.08 -3.10 8.03
C ASP A 258 -16.12 -3.47 6.90
N GLY A 259 -15.70 -4.73 6.86
CA GLY A 259 -14.78 -5.25 5.86
C GLY A 259 -15.32 -5.26 4.43
N LEU A 260 -16.64 -5.06 4.24
CA LEU A 260 -17.24 -4.83 2.94
C LEU A 260 -16.62 -3.60 2.24
N HIS A 261 -16.32 -2.55 3.01
CA HIS A 261 -15.74 -1.32 2.49
C HIS A 261 -14.33 -1.48 1.93
N ILE A 262 -13.60 -2.48 2.40
CA ILE A 262 -12.23 -2.77 1.97
C ILE A 262 -12.08 -4.08 1.21
N GLY A 263 -13.19 -4.68 0.79
CA GLY A 263 -13.22 -5.85 -0.09
C GLY A 263 -12.72 -7.15 0.52
N ILE A 264 -12.76 -7.31 1.85
CA ILE A 264 -12.43 -8.58 2.53
C ILE A 264 -13.65 -9.50 2.69
N LYS A 265 -14.82 -8.98 2.44
CA LYS A 265 -16.06 -9.74 2.39
C LYS A 265 -16.99 -9.26 1.28
N THR A 266 -17.84 -10.16 0.81
CA THR A 266 -18.85 -9.93 -0.22
C THR A 266 -20.10 -9.28 0.37
N ILE A 267 -21.03 -8.87 -0.49
CA ILE A 267 -22.37 -8.39 -0.10
C ILE A 267 -23.11 -9.43 0.74
N ASP A 268 -22.89 -10.72 0.45
CA ASP A 268 -23.50 -11.84 1.18
C ASP A 268 -22.77 -12.16 2.50
N ASN A 269 -21.88 -11.27 2.96
CA ASN A 269 -21.06 -11.42 4.15
C ASN A 269 -20.16 -12.69 4.15
N LYS A 270 -19.76 -13.14 2.94
CA LYS A 270 -18.81 -14.22 2.74
C LYS A 270 -17.39 -13.63 2.70
N THR A 271 -16.46 -14.25 3.44
CA THR A 271 -15.03 -13.88 3.39
C THR A 271 -14.48 -14.09 2.00
N VAL A 272 -13.73 -13.13 1.50
CA VAL A 272 -12.99 -13.22 0.24
C VAL A 272 -11.64 -13.89 0.50
N GLU A 273 -11.45 -15.03 -0.14
CA GLU A 273 -10.22 -15.82 -0.01
C GLU A 273 -9.22 -15.47 -1.13
N ILE A 274 -7.93 -15.71 -0.87
CA ILE A 274 -6.89 -15.44 -1.86
C ILE A 274 -7.09 -16.25 -3.15
N ASP A 275 -7.57 -17.49 -3.05
CA ASP A 275 -7.86 -18.32 -4.22
C ASP A 275 -8.90 -17.66 -5.12
N GLU A 276 -9.95 -17.04 -4.54
CA GLU A 276 -10.97 -16.31 -5.29
C GLU A 276 -10.39 -15.04 -5.97
N LEU A 277 -9.41 -14.37 -5.33
CA LEU A 277 -8.74 -13.21 -5.91
C LEU A 277 -7.84 -13.58 -7.11
N LEU A 278 -7.22 -14.74 -7.05
CA LEU A 278 -6.33 -15.26 -8.10
C LEU A 278 -7.07 -16.07 -9.18
N ASP A 279 -8.37 -16.33 -8.99
CA ASP A 279 -9.23 -16.96 -10.00
C ASP A 279 -9.82 -15.91 -10.97
N SER A 280 -10.49 -16.39 -11.99
CA SER A 280 -11.18 -15.59 -13.04
C SER A 280 -12.65 -15.32 -12.73
N GLU A 281 -13.26 -16.02 -11.79
CA GLU A 281 -14.67 -15.90 -11.43
C GLU A 281 -14.97 -14.57 -10.70
N PRO A 282 -16.00 -13.83 -11.13
CA PRO A 282 -16.34 -12.54 -10.51
C PRO A 282 -16.76 -12.69 -9.06
N ILE A 283 -16.22 -11.85 -8.18
CA ILE A 283 -16.62 -11.72 -6.78
C ILE A 283 -17.72 -10.64 -6.68
N LYS A 284 -18.75 -10.89 -5.87
CA LYS A 284 -19.86 -9.97 -5.65
C LYS A 284 -19.50 -8.90 -4.62
N PHE A 285 -18.89 -7.81 -5.05
CA PHE A 285 -18.67 -6.62 -4.23
C PHE A 285 -19.80 -5.61 -4.41
N SER A 286 -19.97 -4.70 -3.44
CA SER A 286 -20.87 -3.55 -3.56
C SER A 286 -20.20 -2.45 -4.38
N PRO A 287 -20.75 -2.06 -5.55
CA PRO A 287 -20.12 -1.03 -6.38
C PRO A 287 -20.06 0.35 -5.72
N THR A 288 -20.95 0.63 -4.78
CA THR A 288 -21.09 1.94 -4.13
C THR A 288 -20.42 2.00 -2.76
N GLU A 289 -20.29 0.88 -2.07
CA GLU A 289 -19.80 0.83 -0.68
C GLU A 289 -18.36 0.31 -0.57
N THR A 290 -17.88 -0.44 -1.59
CA THR A 290 -16.54 -0.99 -1.58
C THR A 290 -15.54 0.01 -2.14
N TYR A 291 -14.71 0.60 -1.28
CA TYR A 291 -13.68 1.58 -1.66
C TYR A 291 -12.45 0.94 -2.31
N GLY A 292 -12.26 -0.36 -2.11
CA GLY A 292 -11.14 -1.07 -2.68
C GLY A 292 -11.09 -2.53 -2.26
N LEU A 293 -9.98 -3.18 -2.59
CA LEU A 293 -9.76 -4.60 -2.38
C LEU A 293 -8.45 -4.80 -1.62
N LEU A 294 -8.51 -5.42 -0.45
CA LEU A 294 -7.32 -5.78 0.32
C LEU A 294 -6.78 -7.14 -0.11
N ILE A 295 -5.56 -7.14 -0.65
CA ILE A 295 -4.84 -8.37 -1.00
C ILE A 295 -4.13 -8.88 0.26
N PRO A 296 -4.29 -10.16 0.66
CA PRO A 296 -3.63 -10.72 1.84
C PRO A 296 -2.14 -11.03 1.57
N GLY A 297 -1.30 -9.99 1.46
CA GLY A 297 0.11 -10.09 1.08
C GLY A 297 0.95 -11.00 1.99
N ASP A 298 0.67 -11.00 3.28
CA ASP A 298 1.36 -11.89 4.24
C ASP A 298 1.14 -13.37 3.92
N GLU A 299 -0.06 -13.73 3.42
CA GLU A 299 -0.34 -15.10 3.01
C GLU A 299 0.36 -15.48 1.72
N ILE A 300 0.41 -14.55 0.78
CA ILE A 300 1.11 -14.74 -0.50
C ILE A 300 2.58 -15.08 -0.26
N LEU A 301 3.24 -14.40 0.67
CA LEU A 301 4.63 -14.65 0.99
C LEU A 301 4.86 -15.94 1.78
N LYS A 302 3.96 -16.26 2.72
CA LYS A 302 4.12 -17.40 3.64
C LYS A 302 3.73 -18.74 3.01
N ARG A 303 2.77 -18.75 2.09
CA ARG A 303 2.25 -19.98 1.49
C ARG A 303 2.93 -20.28 0.15
N THR A 304 3.56 -21.43 0.05
CA THR A 304 4.29 -21.85 -1.16
C THR A 304 3.41 -21.93 -2.42
N CYS A 305 2.12 -22.24 -2.25
CA CYS A 305 1.17 -22.31 -3.36
C CYS A 305 0.92 -20.97 -4.06
N TYR A 306 1.18 -19.84 -3.40
CA TYR A 306 0.98 -18.48 -3.95
C TYR A 306 2.27 -17.78 -4.34
N GLN A 307 3.43 -18.41 -4.16
CA GLN A 307 4.73 -17.78 -4.45
C GLN A 307 4.90 -17.39 -5.91
N TRP A 308 4.22 -18.08 -6.82
CA TRP A 308 4.22 -17.72 -8.24
C TRP A 308 3.66 -16.30 -8.47
N PHE A 309 2.61 -15.93 -7.74
CA PHE A 309 2.02 -14.58 -7.82
C PHE A 309 2.93 -13.54 -7.17
N SER A 310 3.61 -13.87 -6.07
CA SER A 310 4.52 -12.94 -5.37
C SER A 310 5.71 -12.47 -6.21
N VAL A 311 6.07 -13.22 -7.25
CA VAL A 311 7.22 -12.90 -8.13
C VAL A 311 6.78 -12.62 -9.57
N MET A 312 5.48 -12.55 -9.82
CA MET A 312 4.95 -12.30 -11.16
C MET A 312 5.22 -10.84 -11.56
N PRO A 313 5.82 -10.60 -12.74
CA PRO A 313 6.04 -9.24 -13.23
C PRO A 313 4.72 -8.49 -13.42
N VAL A 314 4.76 -7.17 -13.21
CA VAL A 314 3.60 -6.27 -13.31
C VAL A 314 2.86 -6.43 -14.63
N ASP A 315 3.60 -6.46 -15.75
CA ASP A 315 3.01 -6.61 -17.09
C ASP A 315 2.31 -7.95 -17.30
N GLU A 316 2.81 -9.01 -16.67
CA GLU A 316 2.17 -10.32 -16.71
C GLU A 316 0.89 -10.33 -15.88
N ILE A 317 0.90 -9.73 -14.68
CA ILE A 317 -0.28 -9.61 -13.82
C ILE A 317 -1.42 -8.96 -14.61
N LEU A 318 -1.16 -7.80 -15.25
CA LEU A 318 -2.17 -7.05 -15.98
C LEU A 318 -2.71 -7.77 -17.23
N LYS A 319 -2.00 -8.78 -17.75
CA LYS A 319 -2.45 -9.62 -18.88
C LYS A 319 -3.30 -10.82 -18.45
N THR A 320 -3.32 -11.14 -17.16
CA THR A 320 -4.10 -12.26 -16.63
C THR A 320 -5.60 -11.97 -16.56
N ASN A 321 -6.40 -13.02 -16.49
CA ASN A 321 -7.85 -12.88 -16.29
C ASN A 321 -8.27 -12.97 -14.82
N MET A 322 -7.29 -12.88 -13.89
CA MET A 322 -7.55 -12.92 -12.44
C MET A 322 -8.43 -11.75 -11.99
N VAL A 323 -9.24 -11.98 -10.96
CA VAL A 323 -10.07 -10.94 -10.34
C VAL A 323 -9.20 -9.77 -9.88
N VAL A 324 -8.11 -10.04 -9.16
CA VAL A 324 -7.18 -9.00 -8.71
C VAL A 324 -6.62 -8.15 -9.85
N ALA A 325 -6.29 -8.77 -11.00
CA ALA A 325 -5.79 -8.05 -12.17
C ALA A 325 -6.85 -7.14 -12.78
N LYS A 326 -8.10 -7.60 -12.87
CA LYS A 326 -9.24 -6.79 -13.36
C LYS A 326 -9.46 -5.56 -12.48
N TYR A 327 -9.40 -5.73 -11.15
CA TYR A 327 -9.54 -4.61 -10.21
C TYR A 327 -8.34 -3.65 -10.24
N LEU A 328 -7.11 -4.16 -10.42
CA LEU A 328 -5.93 -3.32 -10.64
C LEU A 328 -6.06 -2.49 -11.92
N MET A 329 -6.48 -3.11 -13.03
CA MET A 329 -6.73 -2.37 -14.28
C MET A 329 -7.82 -1.32 -14.12
N ALA A 330 -8.95 -1.65 -13.46
CA ALA A 330 -10.03 -0.72 -13.20
C ALA A 330 -9.57 0.47 -12.33
N SER A 331 -8.77 0.22 -11.29
CA SER A 331 -8.23 1.26 -10.41
C SER A 331 -7.30 2.24 -11.13
N LEU A 332 -6.58 1.75 -12.13
CA LEU A 332 -5.61 2.52 -12.91
C LEU A 332 -6.20 3.14 -14.19
N SER A 333 -7.44 2.78 -14.59
CA SER A 333 -8.11 3.36 -15.75
C SER A 333 -8.61 4.80 -15.48
N ASP A 334 -8.68 5.65 -16.53
CA ASP A 334 -9.11 7.05 -16.42
C ASP A 334 -10.62 7.25 -16.64
N ASN A 335 -11.38 6.17 -16.77
CA ASN A 335 -12.79 6.22 -17.20
C ASN A 335 -13.74 6.91 -16.20
N GLU A 336 -13.38 7.05 -14.93
CA GLU A 336 -14.24 7.70 -13.91
C GLU A 336 -14.34 9.22 -14.05
N VAL A 337 -13.34 9.89 -14.66
CA VAL A 337 -13.37 11.36 -14.85
C VAL A 337 -14.43 11.83 -15.85
N ARG A 338 -14.96 10.91 -16.69
CA ARG A 338 -16.00 11.25 -17.66
C ARG A 338 -17.41 11.24 -17.10
N ASP A 339 -17.70 10.41 -16.12
CA ASP A 339 -19.06 10.32 -15.55
C ASP A 339 -19.39 11.48 -14.60
N ASP A 340 -18.42 11.96 -13.82
CA ASP A 340 -18.60 13.14 -12.97
C ASP A 340 -18.76 14.43 -13.79
N LYS A 341 -18.04 14.57 -14.90
CA LYS A 341 -18.23 15.70 -15.84
C LYS A 341 -19.58 15.66 -16.52
N LYS A 342 -20.14 14.48 -16.82
CA LYS A 342 -21.50 14.36 -17.37
C LYS A 342 -22.57 14.68 -16.35
N LYS A 343 -22.40 14.30 -15.07
CA LYS A 343 -23.35 14.67 -14.00
C LYS A 343 -23.37 16.16 -13.72
N VAL A 344 -22.20 16.83 -13.72
CA VAL A 344 -22.11 18.28 -13.53
C VAL A 344 -22.67 19.05 -14.73
N SER A 345 -22.46 18.59 -15.97
CA SER A 345 -23.05 19.22 -17.16
C SER A 345 -24.54 19.03 -17.25
N SER A 346 -25.07 17.86 -16.87
CA SER A 346 -26.55 17.61 -16.87
C SER A 346 -27.25 18.35 -15.75
N SER A 347 -26.65 18.63 -14.62
CA SER A 347 -27.20 19.47 -13.56
C SER A 347 -27.22 20.95 -13.93
N HIS A 348 -26.29 21.43 -14.77
CA HIS A 348 -26.29 22.82 -15.26
C HIS A 348 -27.32 23.07 -16.37
N GLU A 349 -27.57 22.08 -17.22
CA GLU A 349 -28.62 22.21 -18.26
C GLU A 349 -30.05 22.18 -17.69
N GLN A 350 -30.29 21.48 -16.57
CA GLN A 350 -31.59 21.49 -15.91
C GLN A 350 -31.90 22.79 -15.14
N THR A 351 -30.86 23.56 -14.77
CA THR A 351 -31.07 24.84 -14.05
C THR A 351 -31.34 26.02 -14.99
N VAL A 352 -31.07 25.89 -16.30
CA VAL A 352 -31.27 26.96 -17.30
C VAL A 352 -32.65 26.85 -17.99
N MET A 353 -33.43 25.78 -17.80
CA MET A 353 -34.76 25.61 -18.39
C MET A 353 -35.92 25.97 -17.47
N THR A 354 -35.69 26.63 -16.34
CA THR A 354 -36.78 27.07 -15.44
C THR A 354 -36.57 28.53 -15.04
N ILE A 355 -36.57 29.44 -16.03
CA ILE A 355 -36.88 30.88 -15.87
C ILE A 355 -37.74 31.30 -17.03
#